data_faea45cca3e888b72c00464ddf831bc3
#
_entry.id   faea45cca3e888b72c00464ddf831bc3
#
_cell.length_a   1.000
_cell.length_b   1.000
_cell.length_c   1.000
_cell.angle_alpha   90.00
_cell.angle_beta   90.00
_cell.angle_gamma   90.00
#
_symmetry.space_group_name_H-M   'P 1'
#
loop_
_entity.id
_entity.type
_entity.pdbx_description
1 polymer ?
#
loop_
_entity_poly.entity_id
_entity_poly.type
_entity_poly.pdbx_seq_one_letter_code
_entity_poly.pdbx_strand_id
1 'polypeptide(L)'
;MCLSTIVKMVCYSNLKGKTIGSQMGTTGDFISEDIKAEDDATNVSKYNKAIDAVNDLVDGRLDAVILDKNPAQVFAKEYEGIVALDGADFGFETEQYAIALPKGNKELVKKVNQALQKLKDNGTYDELVKTYIETE
;
A
#
# COMPACT_ATOMS: atom_id res chain seq x y z
N MET A 1 3.29 -7.79 2.27
CA MET A 1 2.16 -7.20 1.51
C MET A 1 2.76 -6.17 0.58
N CYS A 2 2.59 -6.31 -0.72
CA CYS A 2 3.19 -5.40 -1.69
C CYS A 2 2.37 -4.13 -1.83
N LEU A 3 3.01 -2.97 -1.86
CA LEU A 3 2.33 -1.73 -2.23
C LEU A 3 1.94 -1.79 -3.70
N SER A 4 0.74 -1.34 -4.03
CA SER A 4 0.29 -1.20 -5.41
C SER A 4 0.04 0.26 -5.72
N THR A 5 0.36 0.64 -6.93
CA THR A 5 0.09 1.97 -7.45
C THR A 5 -1.10 1.89 -8.38
N ILE A 6 -2.12 2.70 -8.16
CA ILE A 6 -3.22 2.87 -9.12
C ILE A 6 -2.79 3.93 -10.11
N VAL A 7 -2.59 3.55 -11.37
CA VAL A 7 -2.00 4.46 -12.35
C VAL A 7 -2.55 4.22 -13.74
N LYS A 8 -2.66 5.28 -14.50
CA LYS A 8 -2.96 5.23 -15.93
C LYS A 8 -1.81 4.68 -16.78
N MET A 9 -0.59 4.64 -16.26
CA MET A 9 0.65 3.93 -16.76
C MET A 9 1.84 4.34 -15.91
N VAL A 10 2.71 3.38 -15.39
CA VAL A 10 4.05 3.85 -15.07
C VAL A 10 5.02 2.89 -14.36
N CYS A 11 6.31 3.01 -14.63
CA CYS A 11 7.51 2.56 -13.93
C CYS A 11 7.95 3.61 -12.87
N TYR A 12 8.68 3.28 -11.80
CA TYR A 12 9.16 4.22 -10.77
C TYR A 12 9.80 5.49 -11.35
N SER A 13 10.61 5.33 -12.41
CA SER A 13 11.19 6.46 -13.16
C SER A 13 10.15 7.34 -13.87
N ASN A 14 8.95 6.86 -14.07
CA ASN A 14 7.85 7.54 -14.74
C ASN A 14 6.92 8.28 -13.75
N LEU A 15 7.08 8.10 -12.41
CA LEU A 15 6.40 8.88 -11.38
C LEU A 15 7.06 10.25 -11.17
N LYS A 16 8.31 10.40 -11.61
CA LYS A 16 9.01 11.70 -11.61
C LYS A 16 8.33 12.68 -12.56
N GLY A 17 8.16 13.91 -12.12
CA GLY A 17 7.44 14.95 -12.85
C GLY A 17 5.91 14.79 -12.89
N LYS A 18 5.35 13.88 -12.05
CA LYS A 18 3.92 13.59 -11.99
C LYS A 18 3.27 14.16 -10.74
N THR A 19 1.94 14.27 -10.77
CA THR A 19 1.14 14.60 -9.60
C THR A 19 0.66 13.32 -8.94
N ILE A 20 1.19 13.01 -7.75
CA ILE A 20 0.95 11.78 -7.01
C ILE A 20 0.04 12.08 -5.83
N GLY A 21 -1.05 11.29 -5.69
CA GLY A 21 -1.91 11.30 -4.51
C GLY A 21 -1.48 10.22 -3.50
N SER A 22 -1.60 10.53 -2.22
CA SER A 22 -1.36 9.58 -1.12
C SER A 22 -2.29 9.85 0.05
N GLN A 23 -2.56 8.80 0.84
CA GLN A 23 -3.21 9.01 2.13
C GLN A 23 -2.17 9.43 3.16
N MET A 24 -2.43 10.56 3.83
CA MET A 24 -1.52 11.16 4.82
C MET A 24 -1.11 10.17 5.90
N GLY A 25 0.21 10.10 6.18
CA GLY A 25 0.78 9.28 7.23
C GLY A 25 0.88 7.77 6.93
N THR A 26 0.63 7.35 5.70
CA THR A 26 0.83 5.97 5.25
C THR A 26 2.22 5.78 4.62
N THR A 27 2.61 4.54 4.39
CA THR A 27 3.84 4.22 3.64
C THR A 27 3.80 4.80 2.23
N GLY A 28 2.62 4.81 1.58
CA GLY A 28 2.43 5.47 0.29
C GLY A 28 2.71 6.97 0.32
N ASP A 29 2.41 7.65 1.43
CA ASP A 29 2.76 9.06 1.62
C ASP A 29 4.28 9.27 1.71
N PHE A 30 4.97 8.43 2.49
CA PHE A 30 6.44 8.50 2.59
C PHE A 30 7.12 8.22 1.25
N ILE A 31 6.71 7.20 0.53
CA ILE A 31 7.25 6.89 -0.81
C ILE A 31 7.01 8.05 -1.77
N SER A 32 5.84 8.69 -1.75
CA SER A 32 5.54 9.85 -2.59
C SER A 32 6.46 11.04 -2.29
N GLU A 33 6.77 11.28 -1.01
CA GLU A 33 7.70 12.33 -0.60
C GLU A 33 9.16 12.00 -0.99
N ASP A 34 9.56 10.73 -0.92
CA ASP A 34 10.89 10.30 -1.36
C ASP A 34 11.06 10.53 -2.88
N ILE A 35 10.04 10.20 -3.69
CA ILE A 35 10.05 10.48 -5.13
C ILE A 35 10.16 11.98 -5.39
N LYS A 36 9.40 12.80 -4.66
CA LYS A 36 9.46 14.25 -4.76
C LYS A 36 10.83 14.81 -4.35
N ALA A 37 11.47 14.23 -3.33
CA ALA A 37 12.81 14.65 -2.90
C ALA A 37 13.88 14.37 -3.96
N GLU A 38 13.66 13.39 -4.83
CA GLU A 38 14.54 13.07 -5.95
C GLU A 38 14.27 13.90 -7.21
N ASP A 39 13.10 14.54 -7.32
CA ASP A 39 12.68 15.29 -8.49
C ASP A 39 11.72 16.44 -8.14
N ASP A 40 12.20 17.66 -8.20
CA ASP A 40 11.46 18.89 -7.86
C ASP A 40 10.23 19.13 -8.75
N ALA A 41 10.14 18.51 -9.92
CA ALA A 41 8.99 18.60 -10.80
C ALA A 41 7.81 17.72 -10.33
N THR A 42 8.05 16.78 -9.43
CA THR A 42 7.02 15.91 -8.85
C THR A 42 6.19 16.67 -7.82
N ASN A 43 4.86 16.54 -7.92
CA ASN A 43 3.92 17.10 -6.96
C ASN A 43 3.27 16.00 -6.13
N VAL A 44 3.13 16.22 -4.81
CA VAL A 44 2.44 15.28 -3.91
C VAL A 44 1.20 15.96 -3.33
N SER A 45 0.04 15.32 -3.53
CA SER A 45 -1.24 15.72 -2.95
C SER A 45 -1.63 14.75 -1.85
N LYS A 46 -1.80 15.27 -0.62
CA LYS A 46 -2.09 14.45 0.57
C LYS A 46 -3.57 14.50 0.93
N TYR A 47 -4.15 13.35 1.17
CA TYR A 47 -5.57 13.18 1.47
C TYR A 47 -5.76 12.54 2.84
N ASN A 48 -6.86 12.88 3.51
CA ASN A 48 -7.24 12.21 4.76
C ASN A 48 -7.77 10.79 4.52
N LYS A 49 -8.35 10.55 3.35
CA LYS A 49 -8.92 9.25 2.94
C LYS A 49 -8.42 8.85 1.56
N ALA A 50 -8.10 7.57 1.39
CA ALA A 50 -7.68 7.02 0.11
C ALA A 50 -8.71 7.23 -1.01
N ILE A 51 -10.01 7.13 -0.70
CA ILE A 51 -11.10 7.32 -1.66
C ILE A 51 -11.10 8.72 -2.29
N ASP A 52 -10.72 9.76 -1.54
CA ASP A 52 -10.70 11.13 -2.05
C ASP A 52 -9.55 11.28 -3.08
N ALA A 53 -8.40 10.63 -2.84
CA ALA A 53 -7.31 10.56 -3.80
C ALA A 53 -7.71 9.78 -5.07
N VAL A 54 -8.45 8.69 -4.92
CA VAL A 54 -8.93 7.88 -6.06
C VAL A 54 -9.92 8.67 -6.89
N ASN A 55 -10.83 9.42 -6.29
CA ASN A 55 -11.76 10.29 -7.02
C ASN A 55 -11.00 11.36 -7.84
N ASP A 56 -9.96 11.97 -7.26
CA ASP A 56 -9.13 12.94 -7.97
C ASP A 56 -8.31 12.29 -9.10
N LEU A 57 -7.91 11.03 -8.96
CA LEU A 57 -7.28 10.26 -10.03
C LEU A 57 -8.26 9.99 -11.19
N VAL A 58 -9.47 9.55 -10.89
CA VAL A 58 -10.53 9.28 -11.88
C VAL A 58 -10.89 10.55 -12.64
N ASP A 59 -10.98 11.68 -11.92
CA ASP A 59 -11.26 13.00 -12.51
C ASP A 59 -10.07 13.60 -13.29
N GLY A 60 -8.92 12.93 -13.31
CA GLY A 60 -7.73 13.36 -14.05
C GLY A 60 -6.96 14.52 -13.40
N ARG A 61 -7.19 14.79 -12.11
CA ARG A 61 -6.44 15.78 -11.32
C ARG A 61 -5.10 15.21 -10.79
N LEU A 62 -4.98 13.90 -10.74
CA LEU A 62 -3.76 13.17 -10.39
C LEU A 62 -3.32 12.27 -11.54
N ASP A 63 -2.04 12.04 -11.64
CA ASP A 63 -1.45 11.06 -12.56
C ASP A 63 -1.38 9.66 -11.93
N ALA A 64 -1.22 9.60 -10.59
CA ALA A 64 -1.06 8.36 -9.84
C ALA A 64 -1.56 8.49 -8.39
N VAL A 65 -1.92 7.35 -7.78
CA VAL A 65 -2.14 7.24 -6.32
C VAL A 65 -1.37 6.04 -5.79
N ILE A 66 -0.61 6.23 -4.72
CA ILE A 66 0.14 5.16 -4.06
C ILE A 66 -0.65 4.69 -2.84
N LEU A 67 -1.05 3.42 -2.86
CA LEU A 67 -1.85 2.75 -1.82
C LEU A 67 -1.34 1.34 -1.55
N ASP A 68 -1.82 0.74 -0.47
CA ASP A 68 -1.66 -0.70 -0.24
C ASP A 68 -2.33 -1.52 -1.36
N LYS A 69 -1.75 -2.68 -1.66
CA LYS A 69 -2.15 -3.55 -2.78
C LYS A 69 -3.66 -3.85 -2.80
N ASN A 70 -4.21 -4.30 -1.67
CA ASN A 70 -5.61 -4.72 -1.63
C ASN A 70 -6.60 -3.58 -1.86
N PRO A 71 -6.53 -2.43 -1.15
CA PRO A 71 -7.35 -1.26 -1.48
C PRO A 71 -7.19 -0.83 -2.94
N ALA A 72 -5.98 -0.84 -3.49
CA ALA A 72 -5.74 -0.47 -4.88
C ALA A 72 -6.47 -1.39 -5.86
N GLN A 73 -6.45 -2.70 -5.62
CA GLN A 73 -7.16 -3.69 -6.44
C GLN A 73 -8.67 -3.55 -6.35
N VAL A 74 -9.22 -3.26 -5.15
CA VAL A 74 -10.65 -3.00 -4.97
C VAL A 74 -11.07 -1.78 -5.77
N PHE A 75 -10.37 -0.66 -5.63
CA PHE A 75 -10.68 0.55 -6.39
C PHE A 75 -10.58 0.35 -7.91
N ALA A 76 -9.57 -0.40 -8.39
CA ALA A 76 -9.45 -0.69 -9.81
C ALA A 76 -10.57 -1.60 -10.37
N LYS A 77 -11.26 -2.37 -9.51
CA LYS A 77 -12.46 -3.13 -9.90
C LYS A 77 -13.72 -2.26 -9.88
N GLU A 78 -13.79 -1.29 -8.97
CA GLU A 78 -14.99 -0.45 -8.77
C GLU A 78 -15.04 0.77 -9.68
N TYR A 79 -13.89 1.28 -10.12
CA TYR A 79 -13.79 2.49 -10.93
C TYR A 79 -13.24 2.19 -12.32
N GLU A 80 -13.97 2.61 -13.34
CA GLU A 80 -13.50 2.52 -14.73
C GLU A 80 -12.35 3.51 -15.02
N GLY A 81 -11.45 3.12 -15.90
CA GLY A 81 -10.37 4.00 -16.40
C GLY A 81 -9.13 4.07 -15.52
N ILE A 82 -9.09 3.34 -14.41
CA ILE A 82 -7.91 3.18 -13.56
C ILE A 82 -7.49 1.70 -13.50
N VAL A 83 -6.22 1.46 -13.22
CA VAL A 83 -5.63 0.11 -13.08
C VAL A 83 -4.78 0.05 -11.83
N ALA A 84 -4.78 -1.10 -11.15
CA ALA A 84 -3.86 -1.39 -10.06
C ALA A 84 -2.62 -2.09 -10.62
N LEU A 85 -1.44 -1.56 -10.33
CA LEU A 85 -0.15 -2.13 -10.70
C LEU A 85 0.57 -2.61 -9.44
N ASP A 86 1.37 -3.67 -9.54
CA ASP A 86 2.10 -4.18 -8.40
C ASP A 86 3.32 -3.29 -8.10
N GLY A 87 3.43 -2.78 -6.88
CA GLY A 87 4.55 -1.92 -6.46
C GLY A 87 5.92 -2.60 -6.57
N ALA A 88 5.98 -3.94 -6.51
CA ALA A 88 7.22 -4.68 -6.70
C ALA A 88 7.82 -4.49 -8.11
N ASP A 89 6.97 -4.34 -9.13
CA ASP A 89 7.40 -4.06 -10.51
C ASP A 89 8.05 -2.67 -10.65
N PHE A 90 7.86 -1.81 -9.64
CA PHE A 90 8.38 -0.45 -9.57
C PHE A 90 9.54 -0.28 -8.58
N GLY A 91 10.01 -1.37 -7.99
CA GLY A 91 11.11 -1.37 -7.04
C GLY A 91 10.70 -0.97 -5.62
N PHE A 92 9.41 -0.95 -5.29
CA PHE A 92 8.96 -0.75 -3.91
C PHE A 92 9.24 -1.99 -3.07
N GLU A 93 9.74 -1.78 -1.85
CA GLU A 93 10.02 -2.87 -0.93
C GLU A 93 8.73 -3.49 -0.38
N THR A 94 8.78 -4.79 -0.08
CA THR A 94 7.68 -5.48 0.59
C THR A 94 7.59 -5.05 2.04
N GLU A 95 6.42 -4.57 2.46
CA GLU A 95 6.17 -4.21 3.85
C GLU A 95 6.11 -5.43 4.77
N GLN A 96 6.58 -5.23 6.00
CA GLN A 96 6.47 -6.20 7.07
C GLN A 96 5.55 -5.65 8.17
N TYR A 97 4.67 -6.51 8.66
CA TYR A 97 3.78 -6.18 9.77
C TYR A 97 4.26 -6.86 11.05
N ALA A 98 4.14 -6.16 12.16
CA ALA A 98 4.52 -6.68 13.47
C ALA A 98 3.48 -6.32 14.52
N ILE A 99 3.42 -7.14 15.59
CA ILE A 99 2.60 -6.87 16.77
C ILE A 99 3.46 -6.17 17.81
N ALA A 100 3.12 -4.93 18.14
CA ALA A 100 3.78 -4.16 19.18
C ALA A 100 3.27 -4.61 20.57
N LEU A 101 4.19 -4.90 21.48
CA LEU A 101 3.90 -5.35 22.83
C LEU A 101 4.66 -4.47 23.85
N PRO A 102 4.18 -4.36 25.11
CA PRO A 102 4.87 -3.61 26.15
C PRO A 102 6.31 -4.08 26.34
N LYS A 103 7.25 -3.13 26.37
CA LYS A 103 8.67 -3.41 26.55
C LYS A 103 8.92 -4.20 27.83
N GLY A 104 9.72 -5.26 27.74
CA GLY A 104 10.11 -6.09 28.87
C GLY A 104 9.19 -7.28 29.15
N ASN A 105 8.01 -7.36 28.56
CA ASN A 105 7.11 -8.50 28.75
C ASN A 105 7.48 -9.69 27.84
N LYS A 106 8.61 -10.32 28.15
CA LYS A 106 9.14 -11.46 27.38
C LYS A 106 8.20 -12.67 27.34
N GLU A 107 7.41 -12.87 28.38
CA GLU A 107 6.46 -13.97 28.44
C GLU A 107 5.33 -13.80 27.46
N LEU A 108 4.76 -12.58 27.36
CA LEU A 108 3.73 -12.25 26.38
C LEU A 108 4.26 -12.37 24.95
N VAL A 109 5.47 -11.84 24.67
CA VAL A 109 6.13 -12.00 23.35
C VAL A 109 6.24 -13.48 22.98
N LYS A 110 6.68 -14.33 23.91
CA LYS A 110 6.78 -15.79 23.68
C LYS A 110 5.42 -16.41 23.35
N LYS A 111 4.38 -16.07 24.13
CA LYS A 111 3.01 -16.59 23.91
C LYS A 111 2.45 -16.17 22.56
N VAL A 112 2.61 -14.91 22.17
CA VAL A 112 2.15 -14.38 20.88
C VAL A 112 2.89 -15.07 19.73
N ASN A 113 4.22 -15.17 19.79
CA ASN A 113 4.99 -15.84 18.75
C ASN A 113 4.63 -17.33 18.61
N GLN A 114 4.39 -18.03 19.72
CA GLN A 114 3.94 -19.42 19.70
C GLN A 114 2.55 -19.57 19.09
N ALA A 115 1.63 -18.63 19.36
CA ALA A 115 0.30 -18.62 18.78
C ALA A 115 0.37 -18.37 17.26
N LEU A 116 1.15 -17.39 16.82
CA LEU A 116 1.37 -17.11 15.40
C LEU A 116 1.99 -18.32 14.69
N GLN A 117 2.98 -18.98 15.30
CA GLN A 117 3.59 -20.16 14.71
C GLN A 117 2.58 -21.30 14.56
N LYS A 118 1.75 -21.54 15.58
CA LYS A 118 0.66 -22.54 15.49
C LYS A 118 -0.32 -22.25 14.34
N LEU A 119 -0.71 -20.98 14.17
CA LEU A 119 -1.62 -20.59 13.08
C LEU A 119 -0.99 -20.82 11.70
N LYS A 120 0.32 -20.63 11.57
CA LYS A 120 1.07 -20.96 10.34
C LYS A 120 1.18 -22.45 10.12
N ASP A 121 1.54 -23.22 11.16
CA ASP A 121 1.78 -24.65 11.06
C ASP A 121 0.51 -25.45 10.72
N ASN A 122 -0.67 -24.97 11.15
CA ASN A 122 -1.95 -25.63 10.92
C ASN A 122 -2.74 -25.07 9.72
N GLY A 123 -2.15 -24.13 8.95
CA GLY A 123 -2.77 -23.53 7.78
C GLY A 123 -3.85 -22.46 8.04
N THR A 124 -4.24 -22.23 9.30
CA THR A 124 -5.27 -21.22 9.64
C THR A 124 -4.84 -19.82 9.22
N TYR A 125 -3.54 -19.51 9.32
CA TYR A 125 -3.01 -18.21 8.89
C TYR A 125 -3.28 -17.97 7.39
N ASP A 126 -3.01 -18.96 6.56
CA ASP A 126 -3.20 -18.87 5.11
C ASP A 126 -4.70 -18.79 4.75
N GLU A 127 -5.56 -19.50 5.47
CA GLU A 127 -7.01 -19.38 5.31
C GLU A 127 -7.52 -17.97 5.65
N LEU A 128 -7.02 -17.36 6.72
CA LEU A 128 -7.37 -15.99 7.11
C LEU A 128 -6.88 -14.98 6.07
N VAL A 129 -5.65 -15.13 5.59
CA VAL A 129 -5.11 -14.29 4.51
C VAL A 129 -5.99 -14.39 3.28
N LYS A 130 -6.35 -15.60 2.87
CA LYS A 130 -7.21 -15.86 1.73
C LYS A 130 -8.60 -15.25 1.89
N THR A 131 -9.17 -15.34 3.10
CA THR A 131 -10.54 -14.88 3.39
C THR A 131 -10.66 -13.35 3.49
N TYR A 132 -9.65 -12.69 4.06
CA TYR A 132 -9.75 -11.27 4.43
C TYR A 132 -8.79 -10.36 3.65
N ILE A 133 -7.80 -10.91 2.99
CA ILE A 133 -6.76 -10.15 2.30
C ILE A 133 -6.73 -10.43 0.80
N GLU A 134 -6.81 -11.71 0.40
CA GLU A 134 -6.85 -12.13 -1.00
C GLU A 134 -8.32 -12.29 -1.44
N THR A 135 -9.05 -11.20 -1.54
CA THR A 135 -10.36 -11.22 -2.22
C THR A 135 -10.12 -11.28 -3.72
N GLU A 136 -10.58 -12.37 -4.34
CA GLU A 136 -10.61 -12.54 -5.79
C GLU A 136 -11.35 -11.41 -6.51
#